data_0855b3bd260f077222092e5b1b1e413f
#
_entry.id   0855b3bd260f077222092e5b1b1e413f
#
_cell.length_a   1.000
_cell.length_b   1.000
_cell.length_c   1.000
_cell.angle_alpha   90.00
_cell.angle_beta   90.00
_cell.angle_gamma   90.00
#
_symmetry.space_group_name_H-M   'P 1'
#
loop_
_entity.id
_entity.type
_entity.pdbx_description
1 polymer ?
#
loop_
_entity_poly.entity_id
_entity_poly.type
_entity_poly.pdbx_seq_one_letter_code
_entity_poly.pdbx_strand_id
1 'polypeptide(L)'
;MTRAVPRKTRKSSVLSIAIVAVVVPGLFATVALPAYAFAPAQDDSELNAAVALEDYKETSAQTVVVDAGATIADVARDEFSATSEAELAATKQRTALAATYASYSGPTADDYLANPPYPSFDLNQVVAVGKQYIGTPYVFGGADPSGFDCSGFIKFVYAQFGVNLAHSVTAQAAAGTRISTADAVPGDVVIMSGHDGIYMGDGMIMDAPKPGGSVSIRPIWTTSFYIVRIGV
;
A
#
# COMPACT_ATOMS: atom_id res chain seq x y z
N MET A 1 2.82 -15.91 -63.52
CA MET A 1 4.20 -16.35 -63.16
C MET A 1 4.46 -15.85 -61.75
N THR A 2 4.24 -16.68 -60.75
CA THR A 2 4.34 -16.35 -59.33
C THR A 2 5.65 -16.90 -58.80
N ARG A 3 6.55 -16.01 -58.39
CA ARG A 3 7.90 -16.33 -57.93
C ARG A 3 7.88 -16.67 -56.45
N ALA A 4 8.13 -17.91 -56.09
CA ALA A 4 8.20 -18.38 -54.72
C ALA A 4 9.51 -17.92 -54.06
N VAL A 5 9.41 -17.39 -52.83
CA VAL A 5 10.55 -16.97 -51.95
C VAL A 5 10.95 -18.18 -51.10
N PRO A 6 12.21 -18.58 -51.05
CA PRO A 6 12.66 -19.71 -50.24
C PRO A 6 12.68 -19.38 -48.75
N ARG A 7 12.04 -20.21 -47.97
CA ARG A 7 12.01 -20.17 -46.50
C ARG A 7 13.34 -20.68 -45.93
N LYS A 8 14.10 -19.79 -45.29
CA LYS A 8 15.37 -20.10 -44.64
C LYS A 8 15.11 -20.81 -43.31
N THR A 9 15.32 -22.10 -43.25
CA THR A 9 15.27 -22.89 -42.02
C THR A 9 16.47 -22.56 -41.14
N ARG A 10 16.22 -22.00 -39.96
CA ARG A 10 17.23 -21.81 -38.92
C ARG A 10 17.57 -23.18 -38.30
N LYS A 11 18.77 -23.67 -38.58
CA LYS A 11 19.35 -24.78 -37.82
C LYS A 11 19.69 -24.26 -36.41
N SER A 12 18.90 -24.62 -35.40
CA SER A 12 19.28 -24.40 -33.99
C SER A 12 20.53 -25.25 -33.69
N SER A 13 21.60 -24.59 -33.26
CA SER A 13 22.84 -25.25 -32.88
C SER A 13 22.60 -26.11 -31.63
N VAL A 14 22.91 -27.39 -31.72
CA VAL A 14 22.84 -28.33 -30.59
C VAL A 14 23.70 -27.86 -29.41
N LEU A 15 24.73 -27.07 -29.70
CA LEU A 15 25.62 -26.46 -28.70
C LEU A 15 24.89 -25.47 -27.77
N SER A 16 23.93 -24.69 -28.30
CA SER A 16 23.14 -23.74 -27.46
C SER A 16 22.20 -24.45 -26.47
N ILE A 17 21.66 -25.61 -26.86
CA ILE A 17 20.79 -26.41 -26.00
C ILE A 17 21.59 -27.08 -24.87
N ALA A 18 22.81 -27.54 -25.16
CA ALA A 18 23.69 -28.14 -24.17
C ALA A 18 24.15 -27.14 -23.10
N ILE A 19 24.43 -25.89 -23.45
CA ILE A 19 24.85 -24.84 -22.52
C ILE A 19 23.70 -24.48 -21.58
N VAL A 20 22.47 -24.35 -22.08
CA VAL A 20 21.31 -24.04 -21.26
C VAL A 20 20.97 -25.19 -20.31
N ALA A 21 21.12 -26.44 -20.75
CA ALA A 21 20.82 -27.63 -19.92
C ALA A 21 21.82 -27.85 -18.77
N VAL A 22 23.07 -27.35 -18.89
CA VAL A 22 24.10 -27.53 -17.85
C VAL A 22 24.25 -26.30 -16.96
N VAL A 23 24.16 -25.09 -17.52
CA VAL A 23 24.37 -23.84 -16.75
C VAL A 23 23.15 -23.51 -15.85
N VAL A 24 21.93 -23.74 -16.31
CA VAL A 24 20.72 -23.39 -15.52
C VAL A 24 20.56 -24.29 -14.28
N PRO A 25 20.69 -25.62 -14.35
CA PRO A 25 20.67 -26.46 -13.14
C PRO A 25 21.84 -26.16 -12.19
N GLY A 26 23.02 -25.84 -12.72
CA GLY A 26 24.18 -25.48 -11.92
C GLY A 26 24.00 -24.20 -11.11
N LEU A 27 23.33 -23.20 -11.67
CA LEU A 27 23.03 -21.95 -10.99
C LEU A 27 21.98 -22.14 -9.86
N PHE A 28 20.97 -22.96 -10.08
CA PHE A 28 19.99 -23.25 -9.05
C PHE A 28 20.56 -24.15 -7.93
N ALA A 29 21.49 -25.04 -8.24
CA ALA A 29 22.14 -25.88 -7.23
C ALA A 29 23.03 -25.05 -6.29
N THR A 30 23.66 -23.98 -6.76
CA THR A 30 24.49 -23.11 -5.91
C THR A 30 23.69 -22.16 -5.02
N VAL A 31 22.45 -21.81 -5.40
CA VAL A 31 21.60 -20.90 -4.60
C VAL A 31 20.75 -21.67 -3.57
N ALA A 32 20.50 -22.96 -3.81
CA ALA A 32 19.63 -23.79 -2.96
C ALA A 32 20.36 -24.59 -1.86
N LEU A 33 21.69 -24.49 -1.75
CA LEU A 33 22.43 -25.15 -0.67
C LEU A 33 22.27 -24.40 0.64
N PRO A 34 21.64 -24.99 1.66
CA PRO A 34 21.56 -24.37 2.99
C PRO A 34 22.96 -24.24 3.59
N ALA A 35 23.17 -23.20 4.40
CA ALA A 35 24.46 -22.82 4.95
C ALA A 35 25.24 -23.96 5.67
N TYR A 36 24.54 -24.99 6.15
CA TYR A 36 25.14 -26.15 6.79
C TYR A 36 25.80 -27.14 5.78
N ALA A 37 25.57 -27.00 4.48
CA ALA A 37 26.22 -27.86 3.47
C ALA A 37 27.73 -27.57 3.30
N PHE A 38 28.23 -26.49 3.90
CA PHE A 38 29.64 -26.11 3.88
C PHE A 38 30.38 -26.43 5.20
N ALA A 39 29.74 -27.11 6.15
CA ALA A 39 30.44 -27.59 7.33
C ALA A 39 31.41 -28.71 6.92
N PRO A 40 32.69 -28.66 7.36
CA PRO A 40 33.62 -29.78 7.10
C PRO A 40 33.04 -31.05 7.66
N ALA A 41 33.09 -32.12 6.86
CA ALA A 41 32.64 -33.44 7.28
C ALA A 41 33.49 -33.90 8.46
N GLN A 42 32.88 -33.89 9.65
CA GLN A 42 33.43 -34.59 10.82
C GLN A 42 32.58 -35.84 11.00
N ASP A 43 33.21 -36.99 10.88
CA ASP A 43 32.67 -38.28 11.23
C ASP A 43 32.27 -38.24 12.72
N ASP A 44 31.15 -38.88 13.06
CA ASP A 44 30.58 -39.04 14.40
C ASP A 44 29.75 -37.89 15.01
N SER A 45 29.09 -37.05 14.18
CA SER A 45 28.41 -35.84 14.68
C SER A 45 27.00 -36.08 15.28
N GLU A 46 26.32 -37.15 14.96
CA GLU A 46 24.96 -37.37 15.54
C GLU A 46 25.01 -37.83 17.02
N LEU A 47 25.99 -38.62 17.37
CA LEU A 47 26.20 -39.03 18.77
C LEU A 47 26.72 -37.87 19.62
N ASN A 48 27.58 -36.99 19.05
CA ASN A 48 28.12 -35.86 19.75
C ASN A 48 27.08 -34.73 19.93
N ALA A 49 26.15 -34.55 19.01
CA ALA A 49 25.11 -33.54 19.14
C ALA A 49 24.09 -33.86 20.23
N ALA A 50 23.74 -35.14 20.38
CA ALA A 50 22.85 -35.60 21.45
C ALA A 50 23.51 -35.46 22.82
N VAL A 51 24.79 -35.84 22.95
CA VAL A 51 25.55 -35.72 24.18
C VAL A 51 25.80 -34.24 24.53
N ALA A 52 26.10 -33.39 23.54
CA ALA A 52 26.27 -31.97 23.76
C ALA A 52 24.96 -31.26 24.19
N LEU A 53 23.83 -31.71 23.70
CA LEU A 53 22.51 -31.21 24.09
C LEU A 53 22.14 -31.57 25.52
N GLU A 54 22.47 -32.80 25.96
CA GLU A 54 22.27 -33.24 27.35
C GLU A 54 23.23 -32.49 28.29
N ASP A 55 24.50 -32.32 27.92
CA ASP A 55 25.50 -31.58 28.71
C ASP A 55 25.12 -30.09 28.81
N TYR A 56 24.58 -29.52 27.73
CA TYR A 56 24.04 -28.14 27.73
C TYR A 56 22.80 -28.01 28.63
N LYS A 57 21.92 -28.98 28.64
CA LYS A 57 20.76 -28.99 29.52
C LYS A 57 21.18 -29.12 31.01
N GLU A 58 22.15 -29.94 31.31
CA GLU A 58 22.66 -30.09 32.69
C GLU A 58 23.44 -28.84 33.15
N THR A 59 24.28 -28.26 32.28
CA THR A 59 25.15 -27.12 32.65
C THR A 59 24.41 -25.78 32.59
N SER A 60 23.37 -25.67 31.73
CA SER A 60 22.61 -24.43 31.53
C SER A 60 21.25 -24.42 32.23
N ALA A 61 20.86 -25.55 32.87
CA ALA A 61 19.63 -25.60 33.63
C ALA A 61 19.76 -24.73 34.88
N GLN A 62 19.21 -23.54 34.84
CA GLN A 62 19.04 -22.70 36.03
C GLN A 62 17.99 -23.38 36.93
N THR A 63 18.41 -24.04 37.96
CA THR A 63 17.49 -24.55 38.98
C THR A 63 17.05 -23.38 39.84
N VAL A 64 15.88 -22.82 39.52
CA VAL A 64 15.24 -21.82 40.39
C VAL A 64 14.52 -22.60 41.50
N VAL A 65 15.07 -22.57 42.71
CA VAL A 65 14.37 -23.04 43.89
C VAL A 65 13.28 -22.05 44.24
N VAL A 66 12.05 -22.35 43.88
CA VAL A 66 10.89 -21.55 44.27
C VAL A 66 10.54 -21.96 45.70
N ASP A 67 10.59 -20.99 46.62
CA ASP A 67 10.15 -21.20 48.01
C ASP A 67 8.69 -21.69 48.01
N ALA A 68 8.38 -22.70 48.79
CA ALA A 68 7.02 -23.25 48.90
C ALA A 68 5.97 -22.25 49.41
N GLY A 69 6.42 -21.09 49.91
CA GLY A 69 5.60 -19.94 50.32
C GLY A 69 5.43 -18.83 49.26
N ALA A 70 6.04 -18.97 48.08
CA ALA A 70 5.88 -17.96 47.02
C ALA A 70 4.48 -18.01 46.47
N THR A 71 3.61 -17.13 46.94
CA THR A 71 2.34 -16.81 46.28
C THR A 71 2.65 -16.13 44.98
N ILE A 72 2.21 -16.69 43.88
CA ILE A 72 2.23 -16.03 42.55
C ILE A 72 1.35 -14.77 42.72
N ALA A 73 1.99 -13.61 42.82
CA ALA A 73 1.27 -12.37 42.66
C ALA A 73 0.55 -12.46 41.30
N ASP A 74 -0.73 -12.10 41.29
CA ASP A 74 -1.54 -12.11 40.07
C ASP A 74 -0.82 -11.24 39.05
N VAL A 75 -0.06 -11.88 38.14
CA VAL A 75 0.57 -11.18 37.03
C VAL A 75 -0.57 -10.75 36.15
N ALA A 76 -0.96 -9.50 36.27
CA ALA A 76 -1.86 -8.89 35.31
C ALA A 76 -1.24 -9.15 33.93
N ARG A 77 -1.81 -10.08 33.19
CA ARG A 77 -1.48 -10.28 31.79
C ARG A 77 -1.93 -8.99 31.13
N ASP A 78 -0.96 -8.16 30.73
CA ASP A 78 -1.27 -7.12 29.77
C ASP A 78 -2.09 -7.77 28.69
N GLU A 79 -3.26 -7.19 28.37
CA GLU A 79 -4.15 -7.72 27.36
C GLU A 79 -3.44 -7.68 26.02
N PHE A 80 -2.69 -8.73 25.70
CA PHE A 80 -2.23 -8.99 24.34
C PHE A 80 -3.48 -9.30 23.53
N SER A 81 -4.06 -8.28 22.92
CA SER A 81 -5.10 -8.52 21.93
C SER A 81 -4.42 -9.15 20.71
N ALA A 82 -4.62 -10.43 20.51
CA ALA A 82 -4.20 -11.09 19.31
C ALA A 82 -4.90 -10.42 18.12
N THR A 83 -4.13 -10.02 17.10
CA THR A 83 -4.70 -9.48 15.86
C THR A 83 -5.72 -10.50 15.33
N SER A 84 -6.95 -10.08 15.17
CA SER A 84 -8.02 -10.95 14.67
C SER A 84 -7.75 -11.34 13.21
N GLU A 85 -8.30 -12.47 12.78
CA GLU A 85 -8.20 -12.91 11.37
C GLU A 85 -8.77 -11.84 10.41
N ALA A 86 -9.81 -11.12 10.83
CA ALA A 86 -10.39 -10.02 10.06
C ALA A 86 -9.40 -8.84 9.91
N GLU A 87 -8.68 -8.46 10.97
CA GLU A 87 -7.66 -7.42 10.91
C GLU A 87 -6.46 -7.84 10.07
N LEU A 88 -6.05 -9.11 10.18
CA LEU A 88 -4.98 -9.66 9.34
C LEU A 88 -5.38 -9.68 7.87
N ALA A 89 -6.60 -10.08 7.55
CA ALA A 89 -7.14 -10.06 6.19
C ALA A 89 -7.22 -8.63 5.65
N ALA A 90 -7.72 -7.68 6.44
CA ALA A 90 -7.78 -6.27 6.06
C ALA A 90 -6.38 -5.68 5.83
N THR A 91 -5.40 -6.05 6.65
CA THR A 91 -4.01 -5.61 6.48
C THR A 91 -3.39 -6.18 5.20
N LYS A 92 -3.58 -7.48 4.93
CA LYS A 92 -3.12 -8.10 3.68
C LYS A 92 -3.75 -7.45 2.45
N GLN A 93 -5.06 -7.16 2.50
CA GLN A 93 -5.76 -6.49 1.42
C GLN A 93 -5.22 -5.07 1.19
N ARG A 94 -4.98 -4.29 2.25
CA ARG A 94 -4.36 -2.96 2.15
C ARG A 94 -2.95 -3.03 1.54
N THR A 95 -2.14 -3.99 1.96
CA THR A 95 -0.78 -4.17 1.42
C THR A 95 -0.82 -4.55 -0.06
N ALA A 96 -1.73 -5.42 -0.47
CA ALA A 96 -1.90 -5.79 -1.87
C ALA A 96 -2.36 -4.61 -2.73
N LEU A 97 -3.33 -3.81 -2.25
CA LEU A 97 -3.76 -2.59 -2.92
C LEU A 97 -2.61 -1.58 -3.01
N ALA A 98 -1.87 -1.35 -1.93
CA ALA A 98 -0.72 -0.45 -1.93
C ALA A 98 0.35 -0.88 -2.96
N ALA A 99 0.63 -2.18 -3.08
CA ALA A 99 1.56 -2.70 -4.09
C ALA A 99 1.04 -2.47 -5.52
N THR A 100 -0.26 -2.61 -5.75
CA THR A 100 -0.89 -2.31 -7.05
C THR A 100 -0.77 -0.82 -7.39
N TYR A 101 -1.02 0.06 -6.44
CA TYR A 101 -0.90 1.51 -6.64
C TYR A 101 0.55 1.97 -6.79
N ALA A 102 1.51 1.36 -6.08
CA ALA A 102 2.93 1.70 -6.19
C ALA A 102 3.51 1.49 -7.61
N SER A 103 2.86 0.68 -8.43
CA SER A 103 3.22 0.45 -9.84
C SER A 103 2.42 1.31 -10.82
N TYR A 104 1.72 2.35 -10.35
CA TYR A 104 0.94 3.22 -11.23
C TYR A 104 1.82 3.91 -12.27
N SER A 105 1.41 3.79 -13.53
CA SER A 105 2.06 4.41 -14.70
C SER A 105 1.01 5.08 -15.63
N GLY A 106 -0.16 5.36 -15.09
CA GLY A 106 -1.25 6.01 -15.81
C GLY A 106 -1.10 7.54 -15.88
N PRO A 107 -2.14 8.23 -16.38
CA PRO A 107 -2.14 9.68 -16.54
C PRO A 107 -1.96 10.42 -15.20
N THR A 108 -1.22 11.52 -15.24
CA THR A 108 -1.08 12.47 -14.14
C THR A 108 -2.23 13.48 -14.12
N ALA A 109 -2.31 14.32 -13.08
CA ALA A 109 -3.26 15.44 -13.06
C ALA A 109 -3.06 16.40 -14.24
N ASP A 110 -1.81 16.64 -14.64
CA ASP A 110 -1.49 17.53 -15.75
C ASP A 110 -1.87 16.93 -17.12
N ASP A 111 -1.78 15.61 -17.28
CA ASP A 111 -2.28 14.90 -18.46
C ASP A 111 -3.81 15.03 -18.59
N TYR A 112 -4.52 14.92 -17.46
CA TYR A 112 -5.97 15.11 -17.43
C TYR A 112 -6.38 16.56 -17.69
N LEU A 113 -5.62 17.54 -17.21
CA LEU A 113 -5.89 18.95 -17.55
C LEU A 113 -5.71 19.21 -19.05
N ALA A 114 -4.74 18.55 -19.69
CA ALA A 114 -4.53 18.66 -21.12
C ALA A 114 -5.63 17.97 -21.94
N ASN A 115 -6.20 16.87 -21.43
CA ASN A 115 -7.23 16.09 -22.11
C ASN A 115 -8.23 15.48 -21.10
N PRO A 116 -9.18 16.28 -20.58
CA PRO A 116 -10.11 15.83 -19.56
C PRO A 116 -11.03 14.70 -20.05
N PRO A 117 -11.08 13.55 -19.36
CA PRO A 117 -11.97 12.44 -19.73
C PRO A 117 -13.45 12.78 -19.50
N TYR A 118 -13.75 13.77 -18.64
CA TYR A 118 -15.12 14.20 -18.36
C TYR A 118 -15.32 15.63 -18.88
N PRO A 119 -16.03 15.82 -20.00
CA PRO A 119 -16.14 17.13 -20.67
C PRO A 119 -17.07 18.12 -19.94
N SER A 120 -17.89 17.64 -19.00
CA SER A 120 -18.77 18.45 -18.17
C SER A 120 -18.48 18.24 -16.70
N PHE A 121 -18.40 19.35 -15.96
CA PHE A 121 -18.22 19.31 -14.51
C PHE A 121 -19.55 19.02 -13.81
N ASP A 122 -19.57 18.00 -12.92
CA ASP A 122 -20.70 17.60 -12.09
C ASP A 122 -20.20 17.09 -10.75
N LEU A 123 -20.69 17.64 -9.64
CA LEU A 123 -20.27 17.27 -8.29
C LEU A 123 -20.55 15.79 -7.96
N ASN A 124 -21.65 15.20 -8.48
CA ASN A 124 -21.91 13.78 -8.29
C ASN A 124 -20.88 12.91 -9.02
N GLN A 125 -20.42 13.36 -10.20
CA GLN A 125 -19.36 12.67 -10.92
C GLN A 125 -18.02 12.81 -10.19
N VAL A 126 -17.72 13.95 -9.56
CA VAL A 126 -16.54 14.13 -8.69
C VAL A 126 -16.51 13.07 -7.60
N VAL A 127 -17.64 12.84 -6.94
CA VAL A 127 -17.79 11.76 -5.94
C VAL A 127 -17.54 10.37 -6.55
N ALA A 128 -18.14 10.11 -7.72
CA ALA A 128 -18.00 8.81 -8.37
C ALA A 128 -16.54 8.52 -8.81
N VAL A 129 -15.86 9.53 -9.32
CA VAL A 129 -14.44 9.47 -9.70
C VAL A 129 -13.57 9.29 -8.47
N GLY A 130 -13.78 10.10 -7.41
CA GLY A 130 -13.02 9.97 -6.17
C GLY A 130 -13.11 8.59 -5.53
N LYS A 131 -14.28 7.95 -5.57
CA LYS A 131 -14.48 6.59 -5.05
C LYS A 131 -13.63 5.52 -5.72
N GLN A 132 -13.20 5.72 -6.96
CA GLN A 132 -12.33 4.77 -7.67
C GLN A 132 -10.95 4.65 -7.03
N TYR A 133 -10.54 5.64 -6.25
CA TYR A 133 -9.23 5.71 -5.59
C TYR A 133 -9.27 5.32 -4.11
N ILE A 134 -10.41 4.83 -3.60
CA ILE A 134 -10.50 4.32 -2.23
C ILE A 134 -9.48 3.18 -2.05
N GLY A 135 -8.69 3.26 -0.99
CA GLY A 135 -7.60 2.31 -0.72
C GLY A 135 -6.22 2.75 -1.20
N THR A 136 -6.12 3.80 -2.06
CA THR A 136 -4.82 4.38 -2.44
C THR A 136 -4.08 4.86 -1.20
N PRO A 137 -2.81 4.46 -0.98
CA PRO A 137 -2.08 4.82 0.22
C PRO A 137 -1.85 6.33 0.31
N TYR A 138 -1.77 6.83 1.56
CA TYR A 138 -1.30 8.19 1.81
C TYR A 138 0.21 8.28 1.56
N VAL A 139 0.61 9.25 0.74
CA VAL A 139 2.00 9.64 0.54
C VAL A 139 2.08 11.16 0.60
N PHE A 140 2.88 11.71 1.51
CA PHE A 140 3.06 13.15 1.60
C PHE A 140 3.64 13.71 0.30
N GLY A 141 3.00 14.75 -0.25
CA GLY A 141 3.34 15.31 -1.56
C GLY A 141 2.88 14.47 -2.76
N GLY A 142 2.14 13.38 -2.53
CA GLY A 142 1.59 12.52 -3.58
C GLY A 142 0.36 13.14 -4.25
N ALA A 143 0.29 13.04 -5.58
CA ALA A 143 -0.79 13.62 -6.39
C ALA A 143 -1.20 12.72 -7.57
N ASP A 144 -0.98 11.42 -7.46
CA ASP A 144 -1.40 10.40 -8.42
C ASP A 144 -1.73 9.08 -7.69
N PRO A 145 -2.29 8.07 -8.37
CA PRO A 145 -2.65 6.80 -7.74
C PRO A 145 -1.51 5.97 -7.16
N SER A 146 -0.24 6.34 -7.33
CA SER A 146 0.84 5.70 -6.58
C SER A 146 0.81 6.06 -5.09
N GLY A 147 0.20 7.20 -4.76
CA GLY A 147 -0.08 7.67 -3.43
C GLY A 147 -0.57 9.11 -3.44
N PHE A 148 -1.52 9.42 -2.58
CA PHE A 148 -2.07 10.77 -2.43
C PHE A 148 -1.78 11.35 -1.04
N ASP A 149 -1.55 12.67 -0.98
CA ASP A 149 -1.90 13.44 0.20
C ASP A 149 -3.30 14.06 0.04
N CYS A 150 -3.78 14.78 1.05
CA CYS A 150 -5.14 15.32 1.06
C CYS A 150 -5.42 16.22 -0.16
N SER A 151 -4.62 17.23 -0.40
CA SER A 151 -4.80 18.19 -1.49
C SER A 151 -4.39 17.64 -2.87
N GLY A 152 -3.46 16.68 -2.90
CA GLY A 152 -3.11 15.96 -4.12
C GLY A 152 -4.23 15.08 -4.63
N PHE A 153 -4.97 14.44 -3.73
CA PHE A 153 -6.17 13.68 -4.07
C PHE A 153 -7.23 14.56 -4.72
N ILE A 154 -7.54 15.71 -4.14
CA ILE A 154 -8.50 16.66 -4.69
C ILE A 154 -8.01 17.18 -6.04
N LYS A 155 -6.75 17.62 -6.14
CA LYS A 155 -6.15 18.07 -7.41
C LYS A 155 -6.35 17.04 -8.50
N PHE A 156 -6.04 15.78 -8.24
CA PHE A 156 -6.10 14.70 -9.21
C PHE A 156 -7.53 14.38 -9.66
N VAL A 157 -8.48 14.36 -8.73
CA VAL A 157 -9.89 14.10 -9.06
C VAL A 157 -10.47 15.22 -9.88
N TYR A 158 -10.25 16.49 -9.49
CA TYR A 158 -10.80 17.65 -10.20
C TYR A 158 -10.15 17.89 -11.57
N ALA A 159 -8.86 17.53 -11.73
CA ALA A 159 -8.17 17.61 -13.01
C ALA A 159 -8.86 16.77 -14.11
N GLN A 160 -9.50 15.68 -13.76
CA GLN A 160 -10.24 14.83 -14.70
C GLN A 160 -11.46 15.52 -15.32
N PHE A 161 -11.89 16.63 -14.72
CA PHE A 161 -12.95 17.52 -15.23
C PHE A 161 -12.40 18.80 -15.83
N GLY A 162 -11.08 18.91 -16.03
CA GLY A 162 -10.42 20.10 -16.54
C GLY A 162 -10.30 21.24 -15.52
N VAL A 163 -10.59 20.97 -14.24
CA VAL A 163 -10.47 21.97 -13.17
C VAL A 163 -9.05 21.95 -12.61
N ASN A 164 -8.29 23.00 -12.87
CA ASN A 164 -6.91 23.14 -12.43
C ASN A 164 -6.84 23.66 -11.00
N LEU A 165 -6.42 22.81 -10.08
CA LEU A 165 -6.22 23.15 -8.66
C LEU A 165 -4.74 23.04 -8.27
N ALA A 166 -4.27 24.00 -7.47
CA ALA A 166 -2.95 23.93 -6.88
C ALA A 166 -2.88 22.78 -5.85
N HIS A 167 -1.71 22.17 -5.68
CA HIS A 167 -1.46 21.16 -4.67
C HIS A 167 -1.25 21.85 -3.29
N SER A 168 -2.32 22.41 -2.75
CA SER A 168 -2.29 23.16 -1.49
C SER A 168 -3.71 23.36 -0.96
N VAL A 169 -3.95 22.95 0.28
CA VAL A 169 -5.23 23.16 0.97
C VAL A 169 -5.68 24.62 0.95
N THR A 170 -4.77 25.56 1.26
CA THR A 170 -5.08 26.99 1.28
C THR A 170 -5.43 27.53 -0.10
N ALA A 171 -4.71 27.11 -1.13
CA ALA A 171 -4.99 27.54 -2.50
C ALA A 171 -6.30 26.93 -3.03
N GLN A 172 -6.61 25.68 -2.70
CA GLN A 172 -7.87 25.04 -3.06
C GLN A 172 -9.06 25.71 -2.35
N ALA A 173 -8.90 26.05 -1.07
CA ALA A 173 -9.89 26.85 -0.37
C ALA A 173 -10.18 28.23 -1.02
N ALA A 174 -9.14 28.85 -1.58
CA ALA A 174 -9.27 30.14 -2.28
C ALA A 174 -9.80 30.00 -3.72
N ALA A 175 -9.75 28.81 -4.31
CA ALA A 175 -10.24 28.54 -5.66
C ALA A 175 -11.76 28.37 -5.75
N GLY A 176 -12.44 28.21 -4.62
CA GLY A 176 -13.89 28.01 -4.55
C GLY A 176 -14.63 29.10 -3.80
N THR A 177 -15.95 29.03 -3.84
CA THR A 177 -16.85 29.90 -3.07
C THR A 177 -17.25 29.19 -1.78
N ARG A 178 -17.07 29.85 -0.64
CA ARG A 178 -17.53 29.34 0.65
C ARG A 178 -19.05 29.26 0.69
N ILE A 179 -19.56 28.11 1.09
CA ILE A 179 -21.00 27.86 1.22
C ILE A 179 -21.36 27.45 2.63
N SER A 180 -22.64 27.56 2.98
CA SER A 180 -23.14 27.07 4.27
C SER A 180 -23.13 25.53 4.30
N THR A 181 -23.03 24.95 5.48
CA THR A 181 -23.12 23.48 5.63
C THR A 181 -24.50 22.95 5.22
N ALA A 182 -25.55 23.81 5.33
CA ALA A 182 -26.91 23.43 4.93
C ALA A 182 -27.08 23.35 3.40
N ASP A 183 -26.28 24.13 2.63
CA ASP A 183 -26.31 24.15 1.17
C ASP A 183 -25.27 23.22 0.55
N ALA A 184 -24.45 22.58 1.40
CA ALA A 184 -23.40 21.67 0.96
C ALA A 184 -23.99 20.40 0.36
N VAL A 185 -23.45 19.99 -0.78
CA VAL A 185 -23.83 18.74 -1.45
C VAL A 185 -22.60 17.84 -1.64
N PRO A 186 -22.78 16.53 -1.80
CA PRO A 186 -21.66 15.64 -2.13
C PRO A 186 -20.89 16.13 -3.34
N GLY A 187 -19.57 16.12 -3.25
CA GLY A 187 -18.67 16.66 -4.27
C GLY A 187 -18.08 18.04 -3.92
N ASP A 188 -18.69 18.80 -3.01
CA ASP A 188 -18.05 20.00 -2.46
C ASP A 188 -16.78 19.66 -1.68
N VAL A 189 -15.94 20.64 -1.38
CA VAL A 189 -14.67 20.43 -0.66
C VAL A 189 -14.79 20.89 0.79
N VAL A 190 -14.51 19.97 1.71
CA VAL A 190 -14.36 20.26 3.15
C VAL A 190 -12.96 20.80 3.37
N ILE A 191 -12.86 21.95 4.05
CA ILE A 191 -11.59 22.59 4.40
C ILE A 191 -11.44 22.63 5.92
N MET A 192 -10.31 22.16 6.41
CA MET A 192 -9.88 22.19 7.81
C MET A 192 -8.48 22.78 7.92
N SER A 193 -8.00 22.99 9.14
CA SER A 193 -6.63 23.44 9.35
C SER A 193 -5.62 22.39 8.82
N GLY A 194 -4.94 22.74 7.73
CA GLY A 194 -3.91 21.88 7.11
C GLY A 194 -4.44 20.61 6.45
N HIS A 195 -5.75 20.50 6.22
CA HIS A 195 -6.35 19.31 5.62
C HIS A 195 -7.61 19.63 4.82
N ASP A 196 -7.87 18.83 3.78
CA ASP A 196 -9.06 18.92 2.95
C ASP A 196 -9.53 17.54 2.48
N GLY A 197 -10.73 17.49 1.91
CA GLY A 197 -11.35 16.28 1.37
C GLY A 197 -12.65 16.58 0.66
N ILE A 198 -13.19 15.61 -0.06
CA ILE A 198 -14.47 15.72 -0.75
C ILE A 198 -15.60 15.46 0.23
N TYR A 199 -16.55 16.39 0.33
CA TYR A 199 -17.77 16.22 1.13
C TYR A 199 -18.64 15.12 0.53
N MET A 200 -19.13 14.22 1.37
CA MET A 200 -19.91 13.07 0.96
C MET A 200 -21.38 13.14 1.36
N GLY A 201 -21.79 14.26 2.00
CA GLY A 201 -23.10 14.34 2.67
C GLY A 201 -23.03 13.83 4.11
N ASP A 202 -24.06 14.12 4.89
CA ASP A 202 -24.30 13.57 6.24
C ASP A 202 -23.09 13.64 7.19
N GLY A 203 -22.28 14.71 7.08
CA GLY A 203 -21.09 14.91 7.91
C GLY A 203 -19.94 13.95 7.58
N MET A 204 -19.94 13.34 6.39
CA MET A 204 -18.90 12.44 5.92
C MET A 204 -17.94 13.15 4.96
N ILE A 205 -16.68 12.72 4.96
CA ILE A 205 -15.60 13.20 4.09
C ILE A 205 -14.92 12.01 3.41
N MET A 206 -14.54 12.18 2.15
CA MET A 206 -13.64 11.28 1.44
C MET A 206 -12.29 11.98 1.26
N ASP A 207 -11.24 11.43 1.84
CA ASP A 207 -9.93 12.06 1.90
C ASP A 207 -8.78 11.05 1.97
N ALA A 208 -7.56 11.54 1.72
CA ALA A 208 -6.30 10.86 2.03
C ALA A 208 -5.79 11.40 3.40
N PRO A 209 -5.96 10.64 4.51
CA PRO A 209 -5.97 11.25 5.85
C PRO A 209 -4.59 11.58 6.43
N LYS A 210 -3.64 10.67 6.37
CA LYS A 210 -2.33 10.78 7.02
C LYS A 210 -1.43 9.61 6.68
N PRO A 211 -0.11 9.69 6.96
CA PRO A 211 0.81 8.55 6.83
C PRO A 211 0.29 7.27 7.49
N GLY A 212 0.41 6.15 6.80
CA GLY A 212 -0.11 4.84 7.21
C GLY A 212 -1.62 4.65 6.95
N GLY A 213 -2.33 5.69 6.50
CA GLY A 213 -3.71 5.61 6.03
C GLY A 213 -3.81 5.43 4.53
N SER A 214 -5.03 5.44 4.04
CA SER A 214 -5.37 5.40 2.62
C SER A 214 -6.62 6.23 2.35
N VAL A 215 -6.86 6.58 1.10
CA VAL A 215 -8.11 7.24 0.68
C VAL A 215 -9.30 6.43 1.20
N SER A 216 -10.17 7.10 1.94
CA SER A 216 -11.32 6.45 2.59
C SER A 216 -12.46 7.43 2.83
N ILE A 217 -13.66 6.89 3.06
CA ILE A 217 -14.82 7.67 3.49
C ILE A 217 -14.97 7.47 5.00
N ARG A 218 -15.07 8.58 5.74
CA ARG A 218 -15.16 8.56 7.20
C ARG A 218 -15.90 9.79 7.73
N PRO A 219 -16.37 9.80 8.99
CA PRO A 219 -16.95 11.00 9.58
C PRO A 219 -15.96 12.17 9.65
N ILE A 220 -16.42 13.38 9.44
CA ILE A 220 -15.66 14.60 9.74
C ILE A 220 -15.43 14.63 11.26
N TRP A 221 -14.17 14.67 11.70
CA TRP A 221 -13.75 14.47 13.10
C TRP A 221 -13.63 15.76 13.92
N THR A 222 -13.95 16.89 13.32
CA THR A 222 -13.87 18.22 13.98
C THR A 222 -15.08 19.06 13.64
N THR A 223 -15.42 19.99 14.50
CA THR A 223 -16.42 21.04 14.24
C THR A 223 -15.79 22.30 13.62
N SER A 224 -14.46 22.39 13.61
CA SER A 224 -13.70 23.50 13.02
C SER A 224 -13.39 23.22 11.56
N PHE A 225 -14.42 23.30 10.71
CA PHE A 225 -14.31 23.17 9.26
C PHE A 225 -15.25 24.14 8.55
N TYR A 226 -15.04 24.32 7.28
CA TYR A 226 -15.98 24.97 6.38
C TYR A 226 -15.97 24.27 5.02
N ILE A 227 -16.95 24.60 4.20
CA ILE A 227 -17.12 23.97 2.89
C ILE A 227 -16.96 25.02 1.80
N VAL A 228 -16.28 24.64 0.73
CA VAL A 228 -16.16 25.45 -0.48
C VAL A 228 -16.66 24.67 -1.68
N ARG A 229 -17.34 25.36 -2.59
CA ARG A 229 -17.74 24.83 -3.89
C ARG A 229 -16.80 25.31 -4.96
N ILE A 230 -16.22 24.37 -5.71
CA ILE A 230 -15.25 24.62 -6.76
C ILE A 230 -15.86 24.21 -8.10
N GLY A 231 -15.54 24.94 -9.18
CA GLY A 231 -15.90 24.56 -10.54
C GLY A 231 -17.29 24.96 -11.00
N VAL A 232 -18.01 25.79 -10.26
CA VAL A 232 -19.35 26.35 -10.59
C VAL A 232 -19.33 27.87 -10.58
#